data_06c47bbd5a7c8da08d69c61828bd486f
#
_entry.id   06c47bbd5a7c8da08d69c61828bd486f
#
_cell.length_a   1.000
_cell.length_b   1.000
_cell.length_c   1.000
_cell.angle_alpha   90.00
_cell.angle_beta   90.00
_cell.angle_gamma   90.00
#
_symmetry.space_group_name_H-M   'P 1'
#
loop_
_entity.id
_entity.type
_entity.pdbx_description
1 polymer ?
#
loop_
_entity_poly.entity_id
_entity_poly.type
_entity_poly.pdbx_seq_one_letter_code
_entity_poly.pdbx_strand_id
1 'polypeptide(L)'
;QVWVSDPTWDNHRAMFEGAGFQVNTYPYYDATTGGLKFDAMLSAIDALPAQSIVLLHACCHNPTGYDITAAQWEQVIAVVKERNLTAFLDMAYQGFGYGIAEDGAVIAKFVAAGLNIFVSTSFSKSFSLYGERVGALSVVGSSKEETDRVLSQLKIAIRTNYSNPPTHGGAIVAAVLGNPELRALWEKELGEMRVRIKAMRQKLVDGLKAAGVTKDMSFITTQIGMFSYSGLSKDQMVRLRSEFGVYGTDTGRMCVAALNGKNIDHVCASIAKVMQ
;
A
#
# COMPACT_ATOMS: atom_id res chain seq x y z
N GLN A 1 -13.42 17.39 -1.62
CA GLN A 1 -13.57 16.02 -2.13
C GLN A 1 -12.27 15.26 -1.96
N VAL A 2 -12.35 13.94 -1.76
CA VAL A 2 -11.22 13.02 -1.72
C VAL A 2 -11.36 11.99 -2.83
N TRP A 3 -10.28 11.72 -3.52
CA TRP A 3 -10.21 10.75 -4.61
C TRP A 3 -9.23 9.65 -4.28
N VAL A 4 -9.70 8.40 -4.35
CA VAL A 4 -8.93 7.20 -4.03
C VAL A 4 -8.83 6.29 -5.24
N SER A 5 -7.83 5.42 -5.31
CA SER A 5 -7.70 4.45 -6.40
C SER A 5 -8.85 3.44 -6.43
N ASP A 6 -9.19 2.94 -7.61
CA ASP A 6 -10.13 1.83 -7.79
C ASP A 6 -9.37 0.59 -8.31
N PRO A 7 -9.23 -0.46 -7.46
CA PRO A 7 -9.56 -0.54 -6.06
C PRO A 7 -8.57 0.19 -5.14
N THR A 8 -8.94 0.32 -3.86
CA THR A 8 -8.09 0.83 -2.79
C THR A 8 -8.25 -0.04 -1.53
N TRP A 9 -7.52 0.27 -0.46
CA TRP A 9 -7.79 -0.31 0.84
C TRP A 9 -9.16 0.17 1.36
N ASP A 10 -10.04 -0.77 1.70
CA ASP A 10 -11.45 -0.49 2.01
C ASP A 10 -11.65 0.60 3.07
N ASN A 11 -10.72 0.66 4.05
CA ASN A 11 -10.84 1.62 5.14
C ASN A 11 -10.53 3.07 4.73
N HIS A 12 -9.90 3.32 3.58
CA HIS A 12 -9.69 4.68 3.09
C HIS A 12 -11.01 5.42 2.92
N ARG A 13 -11.99 4.79 2.25
CA ARG A 13 -13.31 5.36 2.05
C ARG A 13 -13.98 5.66 3.39
N ALA A 14 -14.04 4.65 4.29
CA ALA A 14 -14.71 4.79 5.57
C ALA A 14 -14.12 5.91 6.44
N MET A 15 -12.78 6.06 6.44
CA MET A 15 -12.11 7.11 7.22
C MET A 15 -12.42 8.51 6.70
N PHE A 16 -12.35 8.73 5.39
CA PHE A 16 -12.61 10.05 4.83
C PHE A 16 -14.09 10.41 4.84
N GLU A 17 -15.00 9.45 4.59
CA GLU A 17 -16.44 9.66 4.74
C GLU A 17 -16.81 9.97 6.20
N GLY A 18 -16.22 9.24 7.16
CA GLY A 18 -16.37 9.50 8.59
C GLY A 18 -15.86 10.88 9.03
N ALA A 19 -14.87 11.43 8.31
CA ALA A 19 -14.40 12.80 8.49
C ALA A 19 -15.23 13.86 7.73
N GLY A 20 -16.33 13.47 7.08
CA GLY A 20 -17.25 14.37 6.38
C GLY A 20 -16.86 14.70 4.94
N PHE A 21 -15.90 13.99 4.36
CA PHE A 21 -15.54 14.19 2.95
C PHE A 21 -16.42 13.36 2.02
N GLN A 22 -16.70 13.91 0.84
CA GLN A 22 -17.18 13.14 -0.29
C GLN A 22 -16.01 12.36 -0.89
N VAL A 23 -16.12 11.03 -0.97
CA VAL A 23 -15.09 10.14 -1.49
C VAL A 23 -15.49 9.59 -2.85
N ASN A 24 -14.64 9.84 -3.84
CA ASN A 24 -14.78 9.38 -5.22
C ASN A 24 -13.58 8.48 -5.58
N THR A 25 -13.64 7.85 -6.75
CA THR A 25 -12.56 6.98 -7.22
C THR A 25 -11.98 7.45 -8.55
N TYR A 26 -10.69 7.16 -8.76
CA TYR A 26 -10.03 7.24 -10.05
C TYR A 26 -9.61 5.85 -10.53
N PRO A 27 -9.60 5.58 -11.86
CA PRO A 27 -9.17 4.28 -12.40
C PRO A 27 -7.74 3.95 -11.97
N TYR A 28 -7.48 2.70 -11.60
CA TYR A 28 -6.14 2.25 -11.22
C TYR A 28 -5.79 0.88 -11.79
N TYR A 29 -6.58 -0.14 -11.48
CA TYR A 29 -6.30 -1.52 -11.83
C TYR A 29 -7.09 -1.97 -13.06
N ASP A 30 -6.44 -2.70 -13.96
CA ASP A 30 -7.08 -3.38 -15.07
C ASP A 30 -7.16 -4.89 -14.81
N ALA A 31 -8.36 -5.36 -14.51
CA ALA A 31 -8.60 -6.78 -14.30
C ALA A 31 -8.44 -7.62 -15.59
N THR A 32 -8.54 -7.00 -16.76
CA THR A 32 -8.43 -7.68 -18.06
C THR A 32 -6.99 -8.02 -18.40
N THR A 33 -6.10 -7.06 -18.17
CA THR A 33 -4.66 -7.21 -18.49
C THR A 33 -3.83 -7.62 -17.28
N GLY A 34 -4.40 -7.53 -16.05
CA GLY A 34 -3.67 -7.76 -14.81
C GLY A 34 -2.59 -6.70 -14.57
N GLY A 35 -2.86 -5.44 -14.90
CA GLY A 35 -1.90 -4.33 -14.81
C GLY A 35 -2.52 -3.02 -14.37
N LEU A 36 -1.88 -1.90 -14.71
CA LEU A 36 -2.33 -0.55 -14.38
C LEU A 36 -3.03 0.10 -15.56
N LYS A 37 -4.12 0.83 -15.30
CA LYS A 37 -4.76 1.77 -16.22
C LYS A 37 -4.12 3.15 -16.12
N PHE A 38 -2.79 3.25 -16.29
CA PHE A 38 -2.07 4.48 -15.96
C PHE A 38 -2.57 5.70 -16.71
N ASP A 39 -2.80 5.62 -18.02
CA ASP A 39 -3.27 6.76 -18.82
C ASP A 39 -4.66 7.22 -18.38
N ALA A 40 -5.56 6.28 -18.07
CA ALA A 40 -6.88 6.59 -17.54
C ALA A 40 -6.80 7.19 -16.13
N MET A 41 -5.89 6.69 -15.28
CA MET A 41 -5.59 7.25 -13.96
C MET A 41 -5.13 8.71 -14.08
N LEU A 42 -4.13 8.96 -14.91
CA LEU A 42 -3.54 10.28 -15.09
C LEU A 42 -4.57 11.29 -15.63
N SER A 43 -5.34 10.88 -16.64
CA SER A 43 -6.42 11.71 -17.23
C SER A 43 -7.52 12.00 -16.21
N ALA A 44 -7.88 11.03 -15.37
CA ALA A 44 -8.87 11.24 -14.32
C ALA A 44 -8.37 12.24 -13.26
N ILE A 45 -7.11 12.12 -12.84
CA ILE A 45 -6.50 13.05 -11.88
C ILE A 45 -6.39 14.44 -12.47
N ASP A 46 -6.06 14.59 -13.75
CA ASP A 46 -6.00 15.89 -14.45
C ASP A 46 -7.36 16.59 -14.52
N ALA A 47 -8.45 15.82 -14.59
CA ALA A 47 -9.80 16.37 -14.63
C ALA A 47 -10.37 16.80 -13.26
N LEU A 48 -9.64 16.59 -12.15
CA LEU A 48 -10.15 16.88 -10.82
C LEU A 48 -10.30 18.38 -10.55
N PRO A 49 -11.31 18.76 -9.76
CA PRO A 49 -11.41 20.13 -9.27
C PRO A 49 -10.19 20.53 -8.45
N ALA A 50 -9.72 21.76 -8.60
CA ALA A 50 -8.63 22.29 -7.80
C ALA A 50 -8.90 22.11 -6.29
N GLN A 51 -7.84 21.93 -5.51
CA GLN A 51 -7.89 21.65 -4.06
C GLN A 51 -8.55 20.31 -3.68
N SER A 52 -8.86 19.44 -4.64
CA SER A 52 -9.21 18.04 -4.31
C SER A 52 -8.04 17.33 -3.66
N ILE A 53 -8.34 16.46 -2.71
CA ILE A 53 -7.34 15.57 -2.11
C ILE A 53 -7.26 14.32 -2.97
N VAL A 54 -6.04 13.96 -3.39
CA VAL A 54 -5.75 12.70 -4.09
C VAL A 54 -4.96 11.80 -3.16
N LEU A 55 -5.57 10.69 -2.75
CA LEU A 55 -4.91 9.66 -1.97
C LEU A 55 -4.15 8.73 -2.91
N LEU A 56 -2.86 8.59 -2.68
CA LEU A 56 -1.93 7.80 -3.47
C LEU A 56 -1.17 6.83 -2.56
N HIS A 57 -1.10 5.56 -2.91
CA HIS A 57 -0.19 4.64 -2.23
C HIS A 57 1.24 4.95 -2.68
N ALA A 58 2.11 5.28 -1.74
CA ALA A 58 3.51 5.62 -2.04
C ALA A 58 4.30 4.41 -2.55
N CYS A 59 3.97 3.22 -2.05
CA CYS A 59 4.54 1.94 -2.45
C CYS A 59 3.63 0.77 -2.06
N CYS A 60 3.82 -0.38 -2.70
CA CYS A 60 3.16 -1.65 -2.38
C CYS A 60 1.64 -1.52 -2.31
N HIS A 61 1.04 -1.08 -3.41
CA HIS A 61 -0.38 -0.76 -3.49
C HIS A 61 -1.28 -1.89 -2.95
N ASN A 62 -2.10 -1.57 -1.97
CA ASN A 62 -3.09 -2.48 -1.41
C ASN A 62 -4.48 -2.17 -2.02
N PRO A 63 -5.13 -3.10 -2.75
CA PRO A 63 -4.93 -4.57 -2.71
C PRO A 63 -4.12 -5.16 -3.86
N THR A 64 -3.72 -4.40 -4.88
CA THR A 64 -3.33 -4.95 -6.17
C THR A 64 -1.90 -5.48 -6.25
N GLY A 65 -0.98 -4.93 -5.47
CA GLY A 65 0.45 -5.21 -5.58
C GLY A 65 1.12 -4.55 -6.81
N TYR A 66 0.41 -3.73 -7.56
CA TYR A 66 0.97 -2.97 -8.68
C TYR A 66 1.24 -1.53 -8.28
N ASP A 67 2.45 -1.07 -8.49
CA ASP A 67 2.87 0.32 -8.25
C ASP A 67 3.15 1.03 -9.57
N ILE A 68 3.00 2.34 -9.56
CA ILE A 68 3.41 3.19 -10.67
C ILE A 68 4.93 3.36 -10.68
N THR A 69 5.51 3.44 -11.86
CA THR A 69 6.96 3.55 -12.06
C THR A 69 7.48 4.95 -11.67
N ALA A 70 8.81 5.06 -11.55
CA ALA A 70 9.45 6.35 -11.26
C ALA A 70 9.13 7.43 -12.31
N ALA A 71 9.04 7.06 -13.61
CA ALA A 71 8.68 7.98 -14.68
C ALA A 71 7.19 8.36 -14.65
N GLN A 72 6.32 7.43 -14.27
CA GLN A 72 4.90 7.69 -14.05
C GLN A 72 4.65 8.61 -12.85
N TRP A 73 5.44 8.47 -11.78
CA TRP A 73 5.38 9.39 -10.65
C TRP A 73 5.68 10.84 -11.06
N GLU A 74 6.64 11.05 -11.95
CA GLU A 74 6.94 12.40 -12.45
C GLU A 74 5.75 13.04 -13.17
N GLN A 75 5.01 12.25 -13.94
CA GLN A 75 3.80 12.72 -14.61
C GLN A 75 2.67 13.04 -13.60
N VAL A 76 2.46 12.16 -12.62
CA VAL A 76 1.45 12.41 -11.55
C VAL A 76 1.79 13.66 -10.76
N ILE A 77 3.05 13.86 -10.38
CA ILE A 77 3.51 15.05 -9.65
C ILE A 77 3.29 16.32 -10.48
N ALA A 78 3.58 16.28 -11.77
CA ALA A 78 3.34 17.41 -12.67
C ALA A 78 1.84 17.80 -12.70
N VAL A 79 0.95 16.81 -12.87
CA VAL A 79 -0.51 17.03 -12.88
C VAL A 79 -1.01 17.54 -11.52
N VAL A 80 -0.56 16.95 -10.40
CA VAL A 80 -0.92 17.41 -9.05
C VAL A 80 -0.56 18.87 -8.85
N LYS A 81 0.62 19.28 -9.34
CA LYS A 81 1.08 20.66 -9.26
C LYS A 81 0.26 21.59 -10.14
N GLU A 82 0.09 21.25 -11.42
CA GLU A 82 -0.63 22.07 -12.41
C GLU A 82 -2.10 22.29 -12.01
N ARG A 83 -2.74 21.23 -11.50
CA ARG A 83 -4.15 21.26 -11.09
C ARG A 83 -4.39 21.80 -9.69
N ASN A 84 -3.31 22.19 -8.97
CA ASN A 84 -3.39 22.64 -7.57
C ASN A 84 -4.15 21.64 -6.67
N LEU A 85 -3.77 20.36 -6.76
CA LEU A 85 -4.32 19.28 -5.94
C LEU A 85 -3.51 19.10 -4.66
N THR A 86 -4.11 18.48 -3.65
CA THR A 86 -3.44 18.10 -2.41
C THR A 86 -3.14 16.60 -2.44
N ALA A 87 -1.87 16.23 -2.50
CA ALA A 87 -1.47 14.84 -2.42
C ALA A 87 -1.47 14.35 -0.96
N PHE A 88 -2.12 13.20 -0.74
CA PHE A 88 -2.06 12.43 0.51
C PHE A 88 -1.40 11.09 0.21
N LEU A 89 -0.17 10.89 0.66
CA LEU A 89 0.60 9.68 0.41
C LEU A 89 0.40 8.69 1.56
N ASP A 90 -0.16 7.50 1.26
CA ASP A 90 -0.22 6.39 2.21
C ASP A 90 0.99 5.48 2.04
N MET A 91 1.74 5.29 3.13
CA MET A 91 2.97 4.50 3.16
C MET A 91 2.91 3.46 4.28
N ALA A 92 2.06 2.45 4.09
CA ALA A 92 1.87 1.38 5.06
C ALA A 92 2.88 0.22 4.92
N TYR A 93 3.60 0.14 3.79
CA TYR A 93 4.41 -1.04 3.42
C TYR A 93 5.84 -0.67 3.00
N GLN A 94 6.38 0.45 3.46
CA GLN A 94 7.74 0.85 3.17
C GLN A 94 8.74 -0.24 3.58
N GLY A 95 9.67 -0.58 2.68
CA GLY A 95 10.65 -1.63 2.82
C GLY A 95 10.23 -3.00 2.29
N PHE A 96 8.96 -3.18 1.89
CA PHE A 96 8.47 -4.45 1.32
C PHE A 96 8.48 -4.51 -0.21
N GLY A 97 8.67 -3.38 -0.89
CA GLY A 97 8.79 -3.34 -2.35
C GLY A 97 10.21 -3.63 -2.82
N TYR A 98 11.04 -2.62 -2.78
CA TYR A 98 12.43 -2.66 -3.22
C TYR A 98 13.42 -2.40 -2.09
N GLY A 99 13.09 -1.53 -1.15
CA GLY A 99 13.89 -1.14 -0.01
C GLY A 99 13.29 0.07 0.69
N ILE A 100 13.86 0.45 1.83
CA ILE A 100 13.35 1.58 2.62
C ILE A 100 13.53 2.89 1.85
N ALA A 101 14.69 3.09 1.24
CA ALA A 101 15.02 4.30 0.49
C ALA A 101 14.23 4.37 -0.82
N GLU A 102 14.20 3.27 -1.56
CA GLU A 102 13.54 3.18 -2.86
C GLU A 102 12.01 3.37 -2.72
N ASP A 103 11.40 2.71 -1.76
CA ASP A 103 9.96 2.79 -1.52
C ASP A 103 9.52 4.18 -1.01
N GLY A 104 10.42 4.90 -0.33
CA GLY A 104 10.20 6.26 0.15
C GLY A 104 10.60 7.36 -0.85
N ALA A 105 11.25 7.04 -1.95
CA ALA A 105 11.86 8.02 -2.87
C ALA A 105 10.83 9.00 -3.48
N VAL A 106 9.57 8.57 -3.63
CA VAL A 106 8.51 9.42 -4.17
C VAL A 106 8.24 10.66 -3.32
N ILE A 107 8.40 10.57 -2.00
CA ILE A 107 8.20 11.70 -1.09
C ILE A 107 9.18 12.83 -1.43
N ALA A 108 10.46 12.49 -1.62
CA ALA A 108 11.48 13.48 -1.99
C ALA A 108 11.18 14.15 -3.33
N LYS A 109 10.56 13.43 -4.30
CA LYS A 109 10.13 14.02 -5.58
C LYS A 109 9.02 15.05 -5.41
N PHE A 110 8.01 14.78 -4.57
CA PHE A 110 6.96 15.75 -4.25
C PHE A 110 7.53 16.99 -3.56
N VAL A 111 8.43 16.80 -2.61
CA VAL A 111 9.13 17.91 -1.91
C VAL A 111 9.95 18.75 -2.89
N ALA A 112 10.74 18.11 -3.76
CA ALA A 112 11.54 18.79 -4.78
C ALA A 112 10.67 19.58 -5.79
N ALA A 113 9.45 19.13 -6.06
CA ALA A 113 8.47 19.84 -6.88
C ALA A 113 7.86 21.07 -6.17
N GLY A 114 8.14 21.27 -4.87
CA GLY A 114 7.60 22.36 -4.07
C GLY A 114 6.14 22.17 -3.66
N LEU A 115 5.68 20.94 -3.56
CA LEU A 115 4.30 20.62 -3.22
C LEU A 115 4.11 20.44 -1.72
N ASN A 116 3.01 20.99 -1.20
CA ASN A 116 2.53 20.68 0.13
C ASN A 116 1.84 19.31 0.11
N ILE A 117 2.24 18.39 0.98
CA ILE A 117 1.74 17.02 1.01
C ILE A 117 1.49 16.52 2.43
N PHE A 118 0.60 15.54 2.52
CA PHE A 118 0.44 14.71 3.71
C PHE A 118 1.04 13.33 3.45
N VAL A 119 1.73 12.78 4.43
CA VAL A 119 2.28 11.42 4.37
C VAL A 119 1.87 10.67 5.63
N SER A 120 1.08 9.60 5.47
CA SER A 120 0.77 8.67 6.55
C SER A 120 1.70 7.47 6.49
N THR A 121 2.48 7.25 7.53
CA THR A 121 3.39 6.12 7.66
C THR A 121 2.91 5.18 8.74
N SER A 122 2.83 3.88 8.44
CA SER A 122 2.48 2.86 9.43
C SER A 122 3.71 2.04 9.81
N PHE A 123 3.85 1.75 11.09
CA PHE A 123 4.86 0.84 11.61
C PHE A 123 4.31 -0.56 11.94
N SER A 124 3.03 -0.79 11.64
CA SER A 124 2.38 -2.09 11.88
C SER A 124 3.08 -3.23 11.18
N LYS A 125 3.52 -3.05 9.91
CA LYS A 125 4.09 -4.12 9.09
C LYS A 125 5.61 -4.12 9.16
N SER A 126 6.26 -2.97 8.91
CA SER A 126 7.71 -2.86 8.86
C SER A 126 8.40 -3.10 10.21
N PHE A 127 7.69 -2.91 11.32
CA PHE A 127 8.16 -3.21 12.67
C PHE A 127 7.39 -4.38 13.33
N SER A 128 6.45 -5.01 12.63
CA SER A 128 5.56 -6.04 13.19
C SER A 128 4.77 -5.59 14.43
N LEU A 129 4.50 -4.29 14.54
CA LEU A 129 3.84 -3.66 15.69
C LEU A 129 2.32 -3.50 15.48
N TYR A 130 1.66 -4.49 14.88
CA TYR A 130 0.22 -4.43 14.56
C TYR A 130 -0.66 -4.10 15.76
N GLY A 131 -0.37 -4.69 16.93
CA GLY A 131 -1.14 -4.51 18.15
C GLY A 131 -0.87 -3.19 18.87
N GLU A 132 0.29 -2.57 18.62
CA GLU A 132 0.71 -1.35 19.29
C GLU A 132 0.05 -0.08 18.72
N ARG A 133 -0.63 -0.19 17.58
CA ARG A 133 -1.37 0.92 16.96
C ARG A 133 -0.50 2.17 16.73
N VAL A 134 0.69 2.01 16.14
CA VAL A 134 1.66 3.08 15.94
C VAL A 134 1.86 3.43 14.48
N GLY A 135 1.82 4.71 14.20
CA GLY A 135 2.09 5.33 12.90
C GLY A 135 2.48 6.78 13.06
N ALA A 136 2.80 7.45 11.97
CA ALA A 136 3.13 8.86 11.96
C ALA A 136 2.43 9.57 10.81
N LEU A 137 1.95 10.79 11.06
CA LEU A 137 1.53 11.73 10.04
C LEU A 137 2.63 12.80 9.89
N SER A 138 3.16 12.91 8.68
CA SER A 138 4.08 14.00 8.31
C SER A 138 3.36 14.97 7.38
N VAL A 139 3.56 16.25 7.61
CA VAL A 139 3.01 17.31 6.78
C VAL A 139 4.17 18.15 6.25
N VAL A 140 4.27 18.24 4.93
CA VAL A 140 5.21 19.14 4.27
C VAL A 140 4.44 20.39 3.86
N GLY A 141 4.87 21.55 4.33
CA GLY A 141 4.30 22.85 4.00
C GLY A 141 5.34 23.75 3.34
N SER A 142 4.89 24.92 2.87
CA SER A 142 5.71 25.89 2.16
C SER A 142 6.71 26.64 3.05
N SER A 143 6.43 26.70 4.38
CA SER A 143 7.31 27.34 5.34
C SER A 143 7.17 26.74 6.75
N LYS A 144 8.13 27.03 7.61
CA LYS A 144 8.08 26.64 9.03
C LYS A 144 6.86 27.22 9.73
N GLU A 145 6.54 28.47 9.47
CA GLU A 145 5.41 29.18 10.07
C GLU A 145 4.08 28.53 9.68
N GLU A 146 3.94 28.06 8.43
CA GLU A 146 2.77 27.32 7.98
C GLU A 146 2.67 25.98 8.70
N THR A 147 3.74 25.20 8.71
CA THR A 147 3.75 23.89 9.36
C THR A 147 3.54 23.98 10.87
N ASP A 148 4.05 25.02 11.56
CA ASP A 148 3.77 25.26 12.97
C ASP A 148 2.28 25.52 13.21
N ARG A 149 1.59 26.29 12.34
CA ARG A 149 0.14 26.50 12.42
C ARG A 149 -0.63 25.19 12.19
N VAL A 150 -0.25 24.42 11.15
CA VAL A 150 -0.87 23.10 10.89
C VAL A 150 -0.69 22.17 12.08
N LEU A 151 0.51 22.09 12.64
CA LEU A 151 0.79 21.26 13.83
C LEU A 151 -0.07 21.67 15.03
N SER A 152 -0.30 22.98 15.23
CA SER A 152 -1.17 23.45 16.30
C SER A 152 -2.60 22.96 16.16
N GLN A 153 -3.15 22.97 14.94
CA GLN A 153 -4.49 22.45 14.65
C GLN A 153 -4.58 20.92 14.77
N LEU A 154 -3.56 20.19 14.31
CA LEU A 154 -3.48 18.75 14.49
C LEU A 154 -3.46 18.37 15.97
N LYS A 155 -2.73 19.10 16.83
CA LYS A 155 -2.73 18.88 18.27
C LYS A 155 -4.11 19.07 18.91
N ILE A 156 -4.88 20.07 18.46
CA ILE A 156 -6.27 20.28 18.92
C ILE A 156 -7.15 19.10 18.49
N ALA A 157 -7.09 18.70 17.20
CA ALA A 157 -7.85 17.56 16.70
C ALA A 157 -7.53 16.26 17.44
N ILE A 158 -6.24 15.98 17.69
CA ILE A 158 -5.79 14.83 18.49
C ILE A 158 -6.35 14.91 19.92
N ARG A 159 -6.21 16.07 20.54
CA ARG A 159 -6.66 16.27 21.92
C ARG A 159 -8.16 16.03 22.11
N THR A 160 -8.96 16.46 21.15
CA THR A 160 -10.41 16.31 21.21
C THR A 160 -10.87 14.90 20.80
N ASN A 161 -10.12 14.19 19.95
CA ASN A 161 -10.50 12.87 19.47
C ASN A 161 -10.13 11.75 20.46
N TYR A 162 -8.86 11.70 20.92
CA TYR A 162 -8.38 10.63 21.83
C TYR A 162 -7.33 11.09 22.85
N SER A 163 -7.15 12.38 23.05
CA SER A 163 -6.23 13.02 24.03
C SER A 163 -4.76 12.86 23.68
N ASN A 164 -4.21 11.65 23.74
CA ASN A 164 -2.82 11.32 23.41
C ASN A 164 -2.75 9.88 22.86
N PRO A 165 -1.85 9.58 21.92
CA PRO A 165 -1.60 8.20 21.52
C PRO A 165 -0.91 7.43 22.67
N PRO A 166 -1.06 6.08 22.71
CA PRO A 166 -0.24 5.23 23.56
C PRO A 166 1.25 5.45 23.25
N THR A 167 2.11 5.47 24.28
CA THR A 167 3.52 5.82 24.09
C THR A 167 4.43 4.63 23.80
N HIS A 168 4.02 3.40 24.18
CA HIS A 168 4.86 2.20 24.11
C HIS A 168 5.34 1.91 22.68
N GLY A 169 4.43 1.79 21.71
CA GLY A 169 4.80 1.50 20.32
C GLY A 169 5.68 2.60 19.70
N GLY A 170 5.36 3.87 19.98
CA GLY A 170 6.18 5.01 19.53
C GLY A 170 7.59 4.99 20.14
N ALA A 171 7.72 4.62 21.40
CA ALA A 171 9.02 4.49 22.08
C ALA A 171 9.88 3.38 21.47
N ILE A 172 9.28 2.23 21.12
CA ILE A 172 9.98 1.14 20.41
C ILE A 172 10.55 1.64 19.08
N VAL A 173 9.72 2.28 18.24
CA VAL A 173 10.16 2.82 16.95
C VAL A 173 11.27 3.84 17.13
N ALA A 174 11.12 4.78 18.08
CA ALA A 174 12.13 5.80 18.36
C ALA A 174 13.45 5.18 18.84
N ALA A 175 13.41 4.17 19.70
CA ALA A 175 14.59 3.47 20.19
C ALA A 175 15.35 2.75 19.06
N VAL A 176 14.62 2.04 18.18
CA VAL A 176 15.23 1.32 17.05
C VAL A 176 15.83 2.29 16.03
N LEU A 177 15.06 3.30 15.60
CA LEU A 177 15.54 4.26 14.59
C LEU A 177 16.62 5.20 15.13
N GLY A 178 16.62 5.48 16.43
CA GLY A 178 17.61 6.35 17.10
C GLY A 178 18.94 5.67 17.43
N ASN A 179 19.02 4.34 17.34
CA ASN A 179 20.24 3.58 17.61
C ASN A 179 20.75 2.96 16.28
N PRO A 180 21.98 3.28 15.82
CA PRO A 180 22.50 2.80 14.54
C PRO A 180 22.57 1.27 14.42
N GLU A 181 22.91 0.57 15.50
CA GLU A 181 23.02 -0.90 15.50
C GLU A 181 21.63 -1.56 15.40
N LEU A 182 20.66 -1.09 16.18
CA LEU A 182 19.30 -1.58 16.14
C LEU A 182 18.64 -1.26 14.79
N ARG A 183 18.89 -0.07 14.26
CA ARG A 183 18.42 0.31 12.94
C ARG A 183 18.97 -0.61 11.85
N ALA A 184 20.27 -0.86 11.85
CA ALA A 184 20.90 -1.76 10.87
C ALA A 184 20.33 -3.19 10.96
N LEU A 185 20.10 -3.69 12.18
CA LEU A 185 19.47 -5.00 12.39
C LEU A 185 18.05 -5.03 11.85
N TRP A 186 17.23 -4.03 12.16
CA TRP A 186 15.86 -3.89 11.65
C TRP A 186 15.83 -3.82 10.11
N GLU A 187 16.69 -3.03 9.49
CA GLU A 187 16.79 -2.94 8.02
C GLU A 187 17.14 -4.29 7.39
N LYS A 188 18.06 -5.04 8.00
CA LYS A 188 18.44 -6.39 7.57
C LYS A 188 17.25 -7.35 7.65
N GLU A 189 16.58 -7.43 8.80
CA GLU A 189 15.43 -8.33 9.00
C GLU A 189 14.27 -8.00 8.06
N LEU A 190 13.97 -6.72 7.85
CA LEU A 190 12.97 -6.28 6.88
C LEU A 190 13.35 -6.68 5.44
N GLY A 191 14.65 -6.59 5.11
CA GLY A 191 15.19 -7.08 3.84
C GLY A 191 14.99 -8.59 3.66
N GLU A 192 15.21 -9.38 4.70
CA GLU A 192 14.98 -10.82 4.70
C GLU A 192 13.48 -11.16 4.48
N MET A 193 12.57 -10.43 5.13
CA MET A 193 11.13 -10.57 4.90
C MET A 193 10.76 -10.28 3.43
N ARG A 194 11.28 -9.21 2.85
CA ARG A 194 11.06 -8.84 1.45
C ARG A 194 11.55 -9.92 0.49
N VAL A 195 12.76 -10.43 0.69
CA VAL A 195 13.35 -11.50 -0.14
C VAL A 195 12.50 -12.78 -0.05
N ARG A 196 12.07 -13.15 1.17
CA ARG A 196 11.20 -14.29 1.38
C ARG A 196 9.87 -14.16 0.64
N ILE A 197 9.24 -12.99 0.70
CA ILE A 197 7.96 -12.74 0.00
C ILE A 197 8.14 -12.89 -1.52
N LYS A 198 9.22 -12.33 -2.08
CA LYS A 198 9.55 -12.51 -3.51
C LYS A 198 9.74 -13.99 -3.87
N ALA A 199 10.45 -14.74 -3.04
CA ALA A 199 10.62 -16.18 -3.24
C ALA A 199 9.30 -16.96 -3.18
N MET A 200 8.38 -16.56 -2.29
CA MET A 200 7.04 -17.17 -2.21
C MET A 200 6.18 -16.88 -3.44
N ARG A 201 6.29 -15.69 -4.05
CA ARG A 201 5.62 -15.39 -5.32
C ARG A 201 6.09 -16.32 -6.44
N GLN A 202 7.41 -16.52 -6.56
CA GLN A 202 7.97 -17.42 -7.56
C GLN A 202 7.51 -18.86 -7.31
N LYS A 203 7.61 -19.34 -6.06
CA LYS A 203 7.14 -20.69 -5.70
C LYS A 203 5.66 -20.89 -5.96
N LEU A 204 4.83 -19.86 -5.74
CA LEU A 204 3.39 -19.93 -6.05
C LEU A 204 3.18 -20.13 -7.55
N VAL A 205 3.83 -19.34 -8.40
CA VAL A 205 3.69 -19.45 -9.86
C VAL A 205 4.18 -20.81 -10.35
N ASP A 206 5.36 -21.27 -9.92
CA ASP A 206 5.92 -22.56 -10.28
C ASP A 206 5.02 -23.72 -9.80
N GLY A 207 4.52 -23.64 -8.58
CA GLY A 207 3.62 -24.63 -7.99
C GLY A 207 2.26 -24.70 -8.71
N LEU A 208 1.69 -23.57 -9.11
CA LEU A 208 0.46 -23.54 -9.89
C LEU A 208 0.65 -24.19 -11.27
N LYS A 209 1.76 -23.90 -11.93
CA LYS A 209 2.11 -24.54 -13.20
C LYS A 209 2.29 -26.05 -13.05
N ALA A 210 3.01 -26.49 -12.00
CA ALA A 210 3.18 -27.91 -11.69
C ALA A 210 1.86 -28.61 -11.33
N ALA A 211 0.91 -27.90 -10.72
CA ALA A 211 -0.44 -28.40 -10.41
C ALA A 211 -1.39 -28.40 -11.63
N GLY A 212 -0.91 -28.02 -12.82
CA GLY A 212 -1.68 -28.11 -14.08
C GLY A 212 -2.52 -26.87 -14.40
N VAL A 213 -2.28 -25.73 -13.75
CA VAL A 213 -2.93 -24.47 -14.12
C VAL A 213 -2.38 -24.01 -15.47
N THR A 214 -3.27 -23.90 -16.46
CA THR A 214 -2.90 -23.51 -17.84
C THR A 214 -2.92 -22.00 -18.06
N LYS A 215 -3.67 -21.25 -17.24
CA LYS A 215 -3.68 -19.78 -17.26
C LYS A 215 -2.30 -19.26 -16.87
N ASP A 216 -1.80 -18.28 -17.61
CA ASP A 216 -0.57 -17.60 -17.21
C ASP A 216 -0.75 -16.84 -15.89
N MET A 217 0.00 -17.27 -14.88
CA MET A 217 0.00 -16.66 -13.54
C MET A 217 1.30 -15.88 -13.26
N SER A 218 2.15 -15.68 -14.29
CA SER A 218 3.44 -15.01 -14.14
C SER A 218 3.34 -13.57 -13.62
N PHE A 219 2.21 -12.90 -13.86
CA PHE A 219 1.92 -11.57 -13.34
C PHE A 219 2.03 -11.47 -11.81
N ILE A 220 1.85 -12.58 -11.09
CA ILE A 220 2.04 -12.61 -9.63
C ILE A 220 3.47 -12.23 -9.24
N THR A 221 4.46 -12.56 -10.07
CA THR A 221 5.88 -12.24 -9.81
C THR A 221 6.21 -10.77 -10.07
N THR A 222 5.41 -10.06 -10.85
CA THR A 222 5.59 -8.62 -11.12
C THR A 222 4.95 -7.73 -10.06
N GLN A 223 4.02 -8.29 -9.27
CA GLN A 223 3.41 -7.60 -8.13
C GLN A 223 4.40 -7.51 -6.96
N ILE A 224 4.28 -6.46 -6.16
CA ILE A 224 5.17 -6.21 -5.02
C ILE A 224 4.41 -6.02 -3.71
N GLY A 225 5.13 -6.10 -2.60
CA GLY A 225 4.55 -5.98 -1.27
C GLY A 225 3.94 -7.28 -0.76
N MET A 226 3.14 -7.19 0.29
CA MET A 226 2.62 -8.35 1.03
C MET A 226 1.47 -9.06 0.32
N PHE A 227 0.78 -8.40 -0.61
CA PHE A 227 -0.44 -8.90 -1.24
C PHE A 227 -0.27 -9.22 -2.72
N SER A 228 -1.11 -10.13 -3.20
CA SER A 228 -1.28 -10.42 -4.61
C SER A 228 -2.76 -10.37 -4.98
N TYR A 229 -3.07 -9.73 -6.08
CA TYR A 229 -4.38 -9.83 -6.72
C TYR A 229 -4.32 -11.01 -7.67
N SER A 230 -4.96 -12.13 -7.29
CA SER A 230 -4.76 -13.43 -7.96
C SER A 230 -5.49 -13.57 -9.29
N GLY A 231 -6.46 -12.70 -9.57
CA GLY A 231 -7.33 -12.83 -10.72
C GLY A 231 -8.33 -13.99 -10.62
N LEU A 232 -8.50 -14.57 -9.42
CA LEU A 232 -9.54 -15.54 -9.13
C LEU A 232 -10.89 -14.83 -8.95
N SER A 233 -11.96 -15.46 -9.41
CA SER A 233 -13.33 -14.96 -9.23
C SER A 233 -13.78 -15.09 -7.77
N LYS A 234 -14.85 -14.37 -7.42
CA LYS A 234 -15.50 -14.49 -6.11
C LYS A 234 -15.89 -15.94 -5.80
N ASP A 235 -16.50 -16.64 -6.75
CA ASP A 235 -16.92 -18.03 -6.56
C ASP A 235 -15.73 -18.96 -6.31
N GLN A 236 -14.62 -18.76 -7.04
CA GLN A 236 -13.38 -19.48 -6.79
C GLN A 236 -12.81 -19.20 -5.40
N MET A 237 -12.85 -17.95 -4.93
CA MET A 237 -12.38 -17.58 -3.59
C MET A 237 -13.29 -18.17 -2.48
N VAL A 238 -14.60 -18.22 -2.71
CA VAL A 238 -15.56 -18.88 -1.80
C VAL A 238 -15.26 -20.38 -1.73
N ARG A 239 -15.07 -21.05 -2.87
CA ARG A 239 -14.70 -22.47 -2.93
C ARG A 239 -13.37 -22.76 -2.24
N LEU A 240 -12.34 -21.93 -2.45
CA LEU A 240 -11.05 -22.06 -1.73
C LEU A 240 -11.24 -22.10 -0.23
N ARG A 241 -12.11 -21.22 0.30
CA ARG A 241 -12.37 -21.13 1.73
C ARG A 241 -13.19 -22.32 2.24
N SER A 242 -14.29 -22.66 1.56
CA SER A 242 -15.25 -23.67 2.03
C SER A 242 -14.79 -25.11 1.81
N GLU A 243 -14.10 -25.39 0.68
CA GLU A 243 -13.69 -26.74 0.30
C GLU A 243 -12.27 -27.09 0.76
N PHE A 244 -11.38 -26.07 0.84
CA PHE A 244 -9.95 -26.30 1.03
C PHE A 244 -9.35 -25.59 2.25
N GLY A 245 -10.12 -24.75 2.98
CA GLY A 245 -9.61 -23.98 4.12
C GLY A 245 -8.55 -22.93 3.75
N VAL A 246 -8.50 -22.49 2.48
CA VAL A 246 -7.60 -21.45 2.00
C VAL A 246 -8.32 -20.11 1.98
N TYR A 247 -7.86 -19.16 2.77
CA TYR A 247 -8.54 -17.90 3.01
C TYR A 247 -7.90 -16.75 2.21
N GLY A 248 -8.73 -16.02 1.50
CA GLY A 248 -8.45 -14.77 0.83
C GLY A 248 -9.72 -13.92 0.80
N THR A 249 -9.65 -12.70 0.28
CA THR A 249 -10.84 -11.85 0.11
C THR A 249 -11.65 -12.31 -1.09
N ASP A 250 -12.95 -12.05 -1.08
CA ASP A 250 -13.85 -12.36 -2.20
C ASP A 250 -13.45 -11.65 -3.51
N THR A 251 -12.67 -10.58 -3.40
CA THR A 251 -12.11 -9.82 -4.55
C THR A 251 -10.88 -10.45 -5.16
N GLY A 252 -10.39 -11.58 -4.64
CA GLY A 252 -9.21 -12.29 -5.16
C GLY A 252 -7.88 -11.85 -4.56
N ARG A 253 -7.86 -11.00 -3.52
CA ARG A 253 -6.62 -10.63 -2.81
C ARG A 253 -6.15 -11.79 -1.93
N MET A 254 -4.88 -12.16 -2.09
CA MET A 254 -4.17 -13.13 -1.26
C MET A 254 -3.00 -12.47 -0.53
N CYS A 255 -2.71 -12.92 0.69
CA CYS A 255 -1.54 -12.48 1.45
C CYS A 255 -0.35 -13.41 1.13
N VAL A 256 0.54 -12.98 0.23
CA VAL A 256 1.73 -13.76 -0.13
C VAL A 256 2.69 -13.90 1.05
N ALA A 257 2.71 -12.91 1.93
CA ALA A 257 3.53 -12.94 3.15
C ALA A 257 3.13 -14.09 4.11
N ALA A 258 1.90 -14.59 4.02
CA ALA A 258 1.42 -15.73 4.81
C ALA A 258 1.82 -17.10 4.23
N LEU A 259 2.30 -17.14 2.98
CA LEU A 259 2.80 -18.37 2.36
C LEU A 259 4.14 -18.78 2.98
N ASN A 260 4.34 -20.07 3.10
CA ASN A 260 5.56 -20.67 3.63
C ASN A 260 5.73 -22.11 3.13
N GLY A 261 6.86 -22.77 3.45
CA GLY A 261 7.16 -24.12 2.97
C GLY A 261 6.21 -25.22 3.46
N LYS A 262 5.33 -24.92 4.46
CA LYS A 262 4.37 -25.92 4.98
C LYS A 262 2.99 -25.82 4.31
N ASN A 263 2.65 -24.66 3.71
CA ASN A 263 1.31 -24.43 3.16
C ASN A 263 1.29 -24.20 1.66
N ILE A 264 2.42 -23.89 1.02
CA ILE A 264 2.46 -23.50 -0.39
C ILE A 264 1.93 -24.59 -1.32
N ASP A 265 2.27 -25.85 -1.09
CA ASP A 265 1.85 -26.96 -1.95
C ASP A 265 0.34 -27.19 -1.85
N HIS A 266 -0.21 -27.11 -0.62
CA HIS A 266 -1.65 -27.19 -0.40
C HIS A 266 -2.39 -26.03 -1.10
N VAL A 267 -1.87 -24.81 -1.00
CA VAL A 267 -2.47 -23.63 -1.65
C VAL A 267 -2.45 -23.78 -3.17
N CYS A 268 -1.33 -24.21 -3.75
CA CYS A 268 -1.22 -24.42 -5.21
C CYS A 268 -2.20 -25.49 -5.70
N ALA A 269 -2.26 -26.64 -5.03
CA ALA A 269 -3.19 -27.72 -5.37
C ALA A 269 -4.65 -27.28 -5.26
N SER A 270 -5.00 -26.50 -4.25
CA SER A 270 -6.34 -26.00 -4.01
C SER A 270 -6.75 -24.98 -5.09
N ILE A 271 -5.86 -24.04 -5.44
CA ILE A 271 -6.12 -23.08 -6.51
C ILE A 271 -6.32 -23.81 -7.85
N ALA A 272 -5.47 -24.79 -8.18
CA ALA A 272 -5.62 -25.57 -9.40
C ALA A 272 -6.99 -26.24 -9.49
N LYS A 273 -7.53 -26.78 -8.40
CA LYS A 273 -8.86 -27.42 -8.35
C LYS A 273 -10.01 -26.45 -8.54
N VAL A 274 -9.92 -25.22 -8.05
CA VAL A 274 -11.01 -24.25 -8.23
C VAL A 274 -10.94 -23.51 -9.58
N MET A 275 -9.82 -23.64 -10.29
CA MET A 275 -9.64 -23.09 -11.64
C MET A 275 -10.04 -24.08 -12.75
N GLN A 276 -10.24 -25.34 -12.44
CA GLN A 276 -10.83 -26.36 -13.33
C GLN A 276 -12.34 -26.16 -13.43
#